data_d8425152be265dbe10cc8df8616934ff
#
_entry.id   d8425152be265dbe10cc8df8616934ff
#
_cell.length_a   1.000
_cell.length_b   1.000
_cell.length_c   1.000
_cell.angle_alpha   90.00
_cell.angle_beta   90.00
_cell.angle_gamma   90.00
#
_symmetry.space_group_name_H-M   'P 1'
#
loop_
_entity.id
_entity.type
_entity.pdbx_description
1 polymer ?
#
loop_
_entity_poly.entity_id
_entity_poly.type
_entity_poly.pdbx_seq_one_letter_code
_entity_poly.pdbx_strand_id
1 'polypeptide(L)'
;RLIVSDLGLGALMEISEEACPTVTVEVGGRLDDEAHELAFEGMCRYFEATTVLCPGDTDWGLELLRDPIRLELNDNVTLTYADTPCENYDITLKSDIEHHNFGGVQADTQLGWARGGETQLFTALDAGGRCAVSKLVRIENGKMYPAQPLKLFMITNNAAIAHSDCLFYAVADDGSSICA
;
A
#
# COMPACT_ATOMS: atom_id res chain seq x y z
N ARG A 1 -1.51 13.07 4.68
CA ARG A 1 -2.86 12.45 4.57
C ARG A 1 -3.07 12.10 3.12
N LEU A 2 -3.66 10.94 2.86
CA LEU A 2 -3.73 10.36 1.53
C LEU A 2 -5.17 9.99 1.20
N ILE A 3 -5.54 10.12 -0.06
CA ILE A 3 -6.74 9.51 -0.63
C ILE A 3 -6.25 8.51 -1.66
N VAL A 4 -6.74 7.29 -1.58
CA VAL A 4 -6.47 6.26 -2.59
C VAL A 4 -7.75 6.05 -3.38
N SER A 5 -7.67 6.14 -4.70
CA SER A 5 -8.81 5.96 -5.60
C SER A 5 -8.56 4.81 -6.58
N ASP A 6 -9.63 4.34 -7.18
CA ASP A 6 -9.61 3.37 -8.29
C ASP A 6 -8.96 2.02 -7.92
N LEU A 7 -9.18 1.55 -6.67
CA LEU A 7 -8.65 0.27 -6.20
C LEU A 7 -9.24 -0.94 -6.93
N GLY A 8 -10.52 -0.87 -7.31
CA GLY A 8 -11.20 -1.95 -8.05
C GLY A 8 -11.29 -3.27 -7.30
N LEU A 9 -11.45 -3.23 -5.97
CA LEU A 9 -11.44 -4.41 -5.10
C LEU A 9 -12.82 -5.06 -4.94
N GLY A 10 -13.90 -4.43 -5.45
CA GLY A 10 -15.27 -4.86 -5.20
C GLY A 10 -15.69 -4.66 -3.73
N ALA A 11 -15.06 -3.73 -3.04
CA ALA A 11 -15.36 -3.41 -1.65
C ALA A 11 -16.75 -2.79 -1.49
N LEU A 12 -17.30 -2.88 -0.27
CA LEU A 12 -18.63 -2.33 0.03
C LEU A 12 -18.76 -0.85 -0.37
N MET A 13 -17.68 -0.06 -0.17
CA MET A 13 -17.68 1.36 -0.53
C MET A 13 -17.89 1.60 -2.03
N GLU A 14 -17.29 0.75 -2.89
CA GLU A 14 -17.42 0.87 -4.35
C GLU A 14 -18.84 0.58 -4.81
N ILE A 15 -19.51 -0.41 -4.18
CA ILE A 15 -20.89 -0.78 -4.50
C ILE A 15 -21.87 0.25 -3.94
N SER A 16 -21.62 0.77 -2.74
CA SER A 16 -22.51 1.72 -2.08
C SER A 16 -22.41 3.14 -2.62
N GLU A 17 -21.33 3.49 -3.32
CA GLU A 17 -21.13 4.83 -3.89
C GLU A 17 -22.20 5.25 -4.89
N GLU A 18 -22.81 4.30 -5.60
CA GLU A 18 -23.96 4.56 -6.49
C GLU A 18 -25.19 5.07 -5.73
N ALA A 19 -25.33 4.69 -4.46
CA ALA A 19 -26.49 5.07 -3.63
C ALA A 19 -26.17 6.29 -2.74
N CYS A 20 -24.96 6.37 -2.20
CA CYS A 20 -24.50 7.48 -1.38
C CYS A 20 -22.97 7.56 -1.41
N PRO A 21 -22.40 8.78 -1.30
CA PRO A 21 -20.96 8.91 -1.17
C PRO A 21 -20.44 8.11 0.02
N THR A 22 -19.51 7.22 -0.24
CA THR A 22 -18.97 6.30 0.77
C THR A 22 -17.45 6.40 0.78
N VAL A 23 -16.86 6.43 1.96
CA VAL A 23 -15.41 6.45 2.16
C VAL A 23 -15.02 5.51 3.28
N THR A 24 -13.92 4.80 3.09
CA THR A 24 -13.24 4.04 4.15
C THR A 24 -12.12 4.91 4.70
N VAL A 25 -12.07 5.07 6.02
CA VAL A 25 -11.02 5.83 6.69
C VAL A 25 -10.14 4.86 7.46
N GLU A 26 -8.88 4.79 7.06
CA GLU A 26 -7.86 4.03 7.76
C GLU A 26 -6.91 5.01 8.46
N VAL A 27 -6.70 4.84 9.75
CA VAL A 27 -6.01 5.81 10.60
C VAL A 27 -4.64 5.33 11.08
N GLY A 28 -4.29 4.08 10.85
CA GLY A 28 -3.01 3.49 11.25
C GLY A 28 -3.09 2.05 11.70
N GLY A 29 -2.00 1.54 12.26
CA GLY A 29 -1.86 0.16 12.67
C GLY A 29 -2.62 -0.17 13.96
N ARG A 30 -2.98 -1.44 14.11
CA ARG A 30 -3.74 -1.97 15.27
C ARG A 30 -3.07 -1.73 16.64
N LEU A 31 -1.76 -1.58 16.67
CA LEU A 31 -0.97 -1.39 17.90
C LEU A 31 -0.50 0.07 18.06
N ASP A 32 -1.08 0.99 17.30
CA ASP A 32 -0.75 2.41 17.32
C ASP A 32 -1.82 3.17 18.14
N ASP A 33 -1.46 3.58 19.34
CA ASP A 33 -2.38 4.27 20.26
C ASP A 33 -2.81 5.64 19.69
N GLU A 34 -1.94 6.34 18.97
CA GLU A 34 -2.29 7.62 18.31
C GLU A 34 -3.33 7.41 17.21
N ALA A 35 -3.23 6.30 16.47
CA ALA A 35 -4.23 5.91 15.48
C ALA A 35 -5.60 5.64 16.12
N HIS A 36 -5.63 4.98 17.28
CA HIS A 36 -6.86 4.73 18.02
C HIS A 36 -7.51 6.02 18.51
N GLU A 37 -6.73 6.94 19.06
CA GLU A 37 -7.23 8.25 19.49
C GLU A 37 -7.79 9.05 18.30
N LEU A 38 -7.06 9.07 17.18
CA LEU A 38 -7.49 9.76 15.96
C LEU A 38 -8.79 9.17 15.39
N ALA A 39 -8.94 7.83 15.39
CA ALA A 39 -10.16 7.15 14.96
C ALA A 39 -11.35 7.53 15.83
N PHE A 40 -11.16 7.52 17.15
CA PHE A 40 -12.22 7.87 18.10
C PHE A 40 -12.65 9.33 17.96
N GLU A 41 -11.70 10.27 17.91
CA GLU A 41 -12.01 11.68 17.70
C GLU A 41 -12.72 11.93 16.37
N GLY A 42 -12.25 11.30 15.29
CA GLY A 42 -12.88 11.42 13.96
C GLY A 42 -14.31 10.93 13.96
N MET A 43 -14.58 9.81 14.63
CA MET A 43 -15.93 9.26 14.78
C MET A 43 -16.84 10.18 15.60
N CYS A 44 -16.36 10.73 16.73
CA CYS A 44 -17.11 11.68 17.53
C CYS A 44 -17.46 12.91 16.71
N ARG A 45 -16.51 13.50 15.99
CA ARG A 45 -16.75 14.67 15.12
C ARG A 45 -17.77 14.37 14.01
N TYR A 46 -17.73 13.15 13.44
CA TYR A 46 -18.69 12.75 12.43
C TYR A 46 -20.11 12.68 13.01
N PHE A 47 -20.30 12.12 14.20
CA PHE A 47 -21.62 12.02 14.84
C PHE A 47 -22.15 13.36 15.37
N GLU A 48 -21.27 14.29 15.71
CA GLU A 48 -21.64 15.64 16.15
C GLU A 48 -21.94 16.57 14.97
N ALA A 49 -21.52 16.22 13.77
CA ALA A 49 -21.73 17.03 12.58
C ALA A 49 -23.22 17.12 12.23
N THR A 50 -23.77 18.34 12.20
CA THR A 50 -25.15 18.59 11.78
C THR A 50 -25.31 18.61 10.26
N THR A 51 -24.20 18.74 9.54
CA THR A 51 -24.17 18.76 8.07
C THR A 51 -22.96 17.99 7.60
N VAL A 52 -23.20 16.93 6.87
CA VAL A 52 -22.19 16.10 6.20
C VAL A 52 -22.29 16.40 4.70
N LEU A 53 -21.20 16.41 3.99
CA LEU A 53 -21.15 16.70 2.55
C LEU A 53 -21.49 18.16 2.17
N CYS A 54 -21.08 19.11 3.00
CA CYS A 54 -21.08 20.51 2.57
C CYS A 54 -19.96 20.72 1.55
N PRO A 55 -20.28 21.18 0.35
CA PRO A 55 -19.26 21.69 -0.57
C PRO A 55 -18.54 22.86 0.11
N GLY A 56 -17.22 22.76 0.19
CA GLY A 56 -16.39 23.83 0.76
C GLY A 56 -15.07 23.89 0.00
N ASP A 57 -14.53 25.09 -0.13
CA ASP A 57 -13.21 25.33 -0.74
C ASP A 57 -12.07 25.07 0.27
N THR A 58 -12.22 24.09 1.16
CA THR A 58 -11.21 23.82 2.18
C THR A 58 -10.11 22.95 1.56
N ASP A 59 -8.92 23.50 1.43
CA ASP A 59 -7.73 22.71 1.16
C ASP A 59 -7.41 21.84 2.39
N TRP A 60 -7.66 20.56 2.26
CA TRP A 60 -7.40 19.56 3.31
C TRP A 60 -5.95 19.13 3.38
N GLY A 61 -5.10 19.62 2.46
CA GLY A 61 -3.72 19.18 2.31
C GLY A 61 -3.64 17.66 2.07
N LEU A 62 -4.58 17.12 1.31
CA LEU A 62 -4.63 15.70 0.98
C LEU A 62 -3.82 15.43 -0.28
N GLU A 63 -3.06 14.36 -0.26
CA GLU A 63 -2.42 13.82 -1.44
C GLU A 63 -3.33 12.73 -2.04
N LEU A 64 -3.57 12.79 -3.34
CA LEU A 64 -4.38 11.83 -4.05
C LEU A 64 -3.47 10.81 -4.75
N LEU A 65 -3.56 9.56 -4.33
CA LEU A 65 -2.90 8.42 -4.98
C LEU A 65 -3.88 7.76 -5.94
N ARG A 66 -3.56 7.77 -7.24
CA ARG A 66 -4.41 7.23 -8.30
C ARG A 66 -3.85 5.94 -8.86
N ASP A 67 -4.74 5.07 -9.31
CA ASP A 67 -4.42 3.82 -10.01
C ASP A 67 -3.32 3.01 -9.30
N PRO A 68 -3.47 2.71 -8.01
CA PRO A 68 -2.48 1.96 -7.27
C PRO A 68 -2.35 0.56 -7.86
N ILE A 69 -1.12 0.07 -7.93
CA ILE A 69 -0.84 -1.29 -8.38
C ILE A 69 -0.59 -2.15 -7.14
N ARG A 70 -1.31 -3.25 -7.05
CA ARG A 70 -1.17 -4.26 -6.00
C ARG A 70 -0.08 -5.25 -6.37
N LEU A 71 0.87 -5.48 -5.48
CA LEU A 71 1.88 -6.52 -5.60
C LEU A 71 1.51 -7.70 -4.71
N GLU A 72 1.35 -8.86 -5.31
CA GLU A 72 0.99 -10.11 -4.64
C GLU A 72 2.10 -11.14 -4.79
N LEU A 73 2.15 -12.08 -3.85
CA LEU A 73 3.02 -13.25 -3.95
C LEU A 73 2.38 -14.29 -4.87
N ASN A 74 3.19 -14.93 -5.70
CA ASN A 74 2.73 -16.10 -6.45
C ASN A 74 2.53 -17.30 -5.51
N ASP A 75 1.70 -18.25 -5.92
CA ASP A 75 1.48 -19.50 -5.20
C ASP A 75 2.80 -20.21 -4.89
N ASN A 76 2.88 -20.77 -3.69
CA ASN A 76 4.03 -21.53 -3.17
C ASN A 76 5.33 -20.71 -2.93
N VAL A 77 5.33 -19.41 -3.11
CA VAL A 77 6.46 -18.56 -2.72
C VAL A 77 6.53 -18.46 -1.20
N THR A 78 7.69 -18.71 -0.63
CA THR A 78 7.89 -18.61 0.82
C THR A 78 8.44 -17.26 1.22
N LEU A 79 7.83 -16.63 2.23
CA LEU A 79 8.17 -15.29 2.72
C LEU A 79 8.51 -15.30 4.20
N THR A 80 9.54 -14.55 4.57
CA THR A 80 9.86 -14.20 5.96
C THR A 80 10.35 -12.76 6.08
N TYR A 81 10.49 -12.29 7.32
CA TYR A 81 10.99 -10.94 7.65
C TYR A 81 12.22 -11.08 8.56
N ALA A 82 13.33 -10.47 8.14
CA ALA A 82 14.58 -10.49 8.90
C ALA A 82 15.53 -9.39 8.40
N ASP A 83 16.54 -9.05 9.21
CA ASP A 83 17.56 -8.05 8.85
C ASP A 83 18.70 -8.64 8.01
N THR A 84 18.69 -9.96 7.79
CA THR A 84 19.63 -10.69 6.95
C THR A 84 18.90 -11.73 6.10
N PRO A 85 19.44 -12.11 4.93
CA PRO A 85 18.79 -13.08 4.05
C PRO A 85 18.64 -14.45 4.72
N CYS A 86 17.45 -15.03 4.66
CA CYS A 86 17.13 -16.34 5.18
C CYS A 86 17.14 -17.39 4.08
N GLU A 87 18.03 -18.40 4.20
CA GLU A 87 18.26 -19.37 3.14
C GLU A 87 17.10 -20.30 2.82
N ASN A 88 16.18 -20.50 3.73
CA ASN A 88 15.05 -21.41 3.60
C ASN A 88 13.79 -20.73 3.00
N TYR A 89 13.89 -19.46 2.59
CA TYR A 89 12.79 -18.68 2.05
C TYR A 89 13.14 -18.12 0.67
N ASP A 90 12.14 -18.03 -0.18
CA ASP A 90 12.29 -17.42 -1.51
C ASP A 90 12.46 -15.91 -1.40
N ILE A 91 11.76 -15.31 -0.43
CA ILE A 91 11.82 -13.87 -0.15
C ILE A 91 12.09 -13.65 1.34
N THR A 92 13.04 -12.78 1.63
CA THR A 92 13.24 -12.21 2.96
C THR A 92 13.08 -10.70 2.86
N LEU A 93 11.98 -10.15 3.37
CA LEU A 93 11.83 -8.70 3.50
C LEU A 93 12.52 -8.21 4.76
N LYS A 94 12.92 -6.95 4.78
CA LYS A 94 13.45 -6.34 5.99
C LYS A 94 12.40 -6.32 7.09
N SER A 95 12.83 -6.51 8.34
CA SER A 95 11.93 -6.54 9.51
C SER A 95 11.22 -5.20 9.73
N ASP A 96 11.82 -4.10 9.30
CA ASP A 96 11.33 -2.73 9.42
C ASP A 96 10.54 -2.24 8.19
N ILE A 97 10.19 -3.14 7.26
CA ILE A 97 9.54 -2.80 5.99
C ILE A 97 8.26 -1.97 6.17
N GLU A 98 7.52 -2.17 7.26
CA GLU A 98 6.29 -1.40 7.57
C GLU A 98 6.54 0.09 7.77
N HIS A 99 7.76 0.51 8.10
CA HIS A 99 8.10 1.93 8.22
C HIS A 99 8.00 2.69 6.89
N HIS A 100 7.90 1.97 5.78
CA HIS A 100 7.66 2.57 4.46
C HIS A 100 6.18 2.78 4.15
N ASN A 101 5.26 2.38 5.04
CA ASN A 101 3.83 2.63 4.84
C ASN A 101 3.54 4.11 4.71
N PHE A 102 2.81 4.46 3.64
CA PHE A 102 2.42 5.82 3.28
C PHE A 102 3.60 6.78 3.07
N GLY A 103 4.79 6.23 2.84
CA GLY A 103 6.01 6.97 2.57
C GLY A 103 6.58 6.71 1.17
N GLY A 104 7.41 7.65 0.70
CA GLY A 104 8.20 7.49 -0.51
C GLY A 104 9.42 6.60 -0.28
N VAL A 105 9.66 5.67 -1.20
CA VAL A 105 10.90 4.86 -1.25
C VAL A 105 11.63 5.13 -2.54
N GLN A 106 12.93 5.33 -2.44
CA GLN A 106 13.79 5.58 -3.59
C GLN A 106 14.16 4.26 -4.28
N ALA A 107 14.51 4.33 -5.55
CA ALA A 107 14.87 3.14 -6.35
C ALA A 107 16.10 2.37 -5.81
N ASP A 108 16.95 3.00 -5.01
CA ASP A 108 18.11 2.38 -4.36
C ASP A 108 17.84 1.86 -2.93
N THR A 109 16.62 2.05 -2.43
CA THR A 109 16.20 1.55 -1.11
C THR A 109 16.05 0.03 -1.16
N GLN A 110 16.88 -0.70 -0.43
CA GLN A 110 16.77 -2.14 -0.36
C GLN A 110 15.56 -2.56 0.49
N LEU A 111 14.59 -3.24 -0.11
CA LEU A 111 13.39 -3.76 0.56
C LEU A 111 13.62 -5.12 1.21
N GLY A 112 14.59 -5.88 0.71
CA GLY A 112 14.87 -7.23 1.18
C GLY A 112 15.78 -8.02 0.24
N TRP A 113 15.62 -9.32 0.25
CA TRP A 113 16.34 -10.29 -0.58
C TRP A 113 15.35 -11.25 -1.24
N ALA A 114 15.69 -11.72 -2.43
CA ALA A 114 14.85 -12.65 -3.19
C ALA A 114 15.69 -13.67 -3.96
N ARG A 115 15.17 -14.87 -4.10
CA ARG A 115 15.77 -16.00 -4.83
C ARG A 115 14.86 -16.36 -5.99
N GLY A 116 15.14 -15.85 -7.15
CA GLY A 116 14.36 -16.06 -8.35
C GLY A 116 14.15 -14.76 -9.12
N GLY A 117 13.46 -14.83 -10.24
CA GLY A 117 13.08 -13.67 -11.04
C GLY A 117 11.79 -13.03 -10.53
N GLU A 118 11.61 -11.75 -10.79
CA GLU A 118 10.48 -10.97 -10.30
C GLU A 118 9.13 -11.59 -10.66
N THR A 119 8.94 -12.00 -11.91
CA THR A 119 7.69 -12.61 -12.39
C THR A 119 7.47 -14.05 -11.92
N GLN A 120 8.50 -14.70 -11.37
CA GLN A 120 8.36 -16.01 -10.74
C GLN A 120 7.87 -15.88 -9.29
N LEU A 121 8.21 -14.77 -8.63
CA LEU A 121 7.91 -14.53 -7.23
C LEU A 121 6.63 -13.71 -7.04
N PHE A 122 6.30 -12.84 -8.00
CA PHE A 122 5.25 -11.84 -7.84
C PHE A 122 4.26 -11.81 -9.00
N THR A 123 3.05 -11.42 -8.66
CA THR A 123 2.01 -10.99 -9.60
C THR A 123 1.63 -9.54 -9.31
N ALA A 124 1.47 -8.76 -10.37
CA ALA A 124 0.90 -7.42 -10.32
C ALA A 124 0.28 -7.10 -11.68
N LEU A 125 -0.90 -6.49 -11.66
CA LEU A 125 -1.59 -6.05 -12.87
C LEU A 125 -1.87 -4.55 -12.80
N ASP A 126 -1.69 -3.86 -13.92
CA ASP A 126 -2.13 -2.47 -14.07
C ASP A 126 -3.65 -2.40 -14.36
N ALA A 127 -4.22 -1.20 -14.37
CA ALA A 127 -5.63 -0.97 -14.65
C ALA A 127 -6.09 -1.55 -16.01
N GLY A 128 -5.17 -1.80 -16.94
CA GLY A 128 -5.43 -2.45 -18.21
C GLY A 128 -5.29 -3.98 -18.18
N GLY A 129 -5.05 -4.59 -17.02
CA GLY A 129 -4.85 -6.03 -16.85
C GLY A 129 -3.50 -6.53 -17.38
N ARG A 130 -2.53 -5.66 -17.60
CA ARG A 130 -1.19 -6.04 -18.09
C ARG A 130 -0.25 -6.23 -16.91
N CYS A 131 0.69 -7.19 -17.04
CA CYS A 131 1.71 -7.42 -16.02
C CYS A 131 2.50 -6.13 -15.73
N ALA A 132 2.54 -5.75 -14.47
CA ALA A 132 3.17 -4.53 -13.97
C ALA A 132 4.28 -4.78 -12.93
N VAL A 133 4.67 -6.02 -12.70
CA VAL A 133 5.71 -6.39 -11.71
C VAL A 133 6.98 -5.57 -11.91
N SER A 134 7.46 -5.45 -13.15
CA SER A 134 8.68 -4.70 -13.49
C SER A 134 8.58 -3.19 -13.27
N LYS A 135 7.39 -2.64 -13.03
CA LYS A 135 7.20 -1.23 -12.63
C LYS A 135 7.37 -1.03 -11.14
N LEU A 136 7.23 -2.10 -10.35
CA LEU A 136 7.19 -2.06 -8.89
C LEU A 136 8.49 -2.52 -8.26
N VAL A 137 9.02 -3.66 -8.71
CA VAL A 137 10.19 -4.28 -8.09
C VAL A 137 11.20 -4.70 -9.14
N ARG A 138 12.47 -4.69 -8.73
CA ARG A 138 13.60 -5.27 -9.46
C ARG A 138 14.47 -6.07 -8.50
N ILE A 139 15.04 -7.16 -8.99
CA ILE A 139 15.95 -8.01 -8.23
C ILE A 139 17.34 -7.94 -8.86
N GLU A 140 18.31 -7.47 -8.09
CA GLU A 140 19.70 -7.35 -8.51
C GLU A 140 20.62 -8.05 -7.52
N ASN A 141 21.39 -9.02 -7.98
CA ASN A 141 22.32 -9.80 -7.14
C ASN A 141 21.65 -10.39 -5.88
N GLY A 142 20.42 -10.90 -6.03
CA GLY A 142 19.65 -11.47 -4.93
C GLY A 142 19.08 -10.45 -3.94
N LYS A 143 19.16 -9.16 -4.22
CA LYS A 143 18.57 -8.08 -3.43
C LYS A 143 17.37 -7.50 -4.16
N MET A 144 16.33 -7.20 -3.40
CA MET A 144 15.06 -6.64 -3.89
C MET A 144 15.03 -5.12 -3.65
N TYR A 145 14.68 -4.37 -4.68
CA TYR A 145 14.57 -2.92 -4.68
C TYR A 145 13.28 -2.48 -5.38
N PRO A 146 12.79 -1.25 -5.13
CA PRO A 146 11.82 -0.62 -6.01
C PRO A 146 12.39 -0.49 -7.43
N ALA A 147 11.56 -0.68 -8.44
CA ALA A 147 11.98 -0.49 -9.84
C ALA A 147 12.21 0.99 -10.19
N GLN A 148 11.55 1.89 -9.47
CA GLN A 148 11.60 3.35 -9.58
C GLN A 148 11.22 3.95 -8.22
N PRO A 149 11.30 5.27 -8.01
CA PRO A 149 10.72 5.89 -6.83
C PRO A 149 9.23 5.58 -6.72
N LEU A 150 8.80 5.05 -5.56
CA LEU A 150 7.43 4.61 -5.30
C LEU A 150 6.93 5.17 -3.97
N LYS A 151 5.63 5.38 -3.85
CA LYS A 151 4.94 5.45 -2.56
C LYS A 151 4.30 4.11 -2.28
N LEU A 152 4.64 3.53 -1.13
CA LEU A 152 4.15 2.23 -0.71
C LEU A 152 3.11 2.40 0.40
N PHE A 153 2.11 1.51 0.40
CA PHE A 153 1.10 1.45 1.46
C PHE A 153 0.50 0.05 1.58
N MET A 154 -0.22 -0.20 2.68
CA MET A 154 -0.77 -1.52 3.03
C MET A 154 0.32 -2.59 3.20
N ILE A 155 1.51 -2.19 3.62
CA ILE A 155 2.59 -3.13 3.91
C ILE A 155 2.33 -3.79 5.26
N THR A 156 2.57 -5.09 5.34
CA THR A 156 2.53 -5.85 6.59
C THR A 156 3.84 -6.58 6.85
N ASN A 157 4.19 -6.77 8.11
CA ASN A 157 5.29 -7.67 8.53
C ASN A 157 4.78 -9.06 8.96
N ASN A 158 3.55 -9.40 8.59
CA ASN A 158 2.93 -10.69 8.85
C ASN A 158 2.83 -11.51 7.56
N ALA A 159 3.64 -12.56 7.45
CA ALA A 159 3.68 -13.41 6.25
C ALA A 159 2.32 -14.05 5.91
N ALA A 160 1.49 -14.39 6.90
CA ALA A 160 0.18 -14.97 6.64
C ALA A 160 -0.77 -13.95 6.00
N ILE A 161 -0.70 -12.68 6.42
CA ILE A 161 -1.47 -11.60 5.80
C ILE A 161 -0.95 -11.34 4.38
N ALA A 162 0.38 -11.23 4.21
CA ALA A 162 0.99 -11.01 2.89
C ALA A 162 0.63 -12.10 1.87
N HIS A 163 0.44 -13.36 2.32
CA HIS A 163 0.00 -14.46 1.46
C HIS A 163 -1.50 -14.46 1.17
N SER A 164 -2.33 -14.03 2.13
CA SER A 164 -3.79 -14.07 1.97
C SER A 164 -4.35 -12.82 1.28
N ASP A 165 -3.57 -11.75 1.22
CA ASP A 165 -3.97 -10.47 0.65
C ASP A 165 -2.92 -9.98 -0.34
N CYS A 166 -2.04 -9.09 0.03
CA CYS A 166 -0.99 -8.54 -0.83
C CYS A 166 0.30 -8.27 -0.05
N LEU A 167 1.39 -8.11 -0.77
CA LEU A 167 2.65 -7.69 -0.17
C LEU A 167 2.62 -6.20 0.15
N PHE A 168 2.14 -5.40 -0.79
CA PHE A 168 1.87 -3.97 -0.67
C PHE A 168 1.13 -3.43 -1.90
N TYR A 169 0.60 -2.22 -1.77
CA TYR A 169 0.20 -1.38 -2.89
C TYR A 169 1.25 -0.32 -3.17
N ALA A 170 1.35 0.10 -4.42
CA ALA A 170 2.29 1.14 -4.82
C ALA A 170 1.73 2.05 -5.92
N VAL A 171 2.12 3.32 -5.86
CA VAL A 171 2.03 4.28 -6.97
C VAL A 171 3.41 4.82 -7.27
N ALA A 172 3.64 5.27 -8.51
CA ALA A 172 4.88 5.98 -8.85
C ALA A 172 4.98 7.28 -8.05
N ASP A 173 6.15 7.53 -7.47
CA ASP A 173 6.46 8.80 -6.79
C ASP A 173 7.19 9.72 -7.78
N ASP A 174 6.43 10.40 -8.62
CA ASP A 174 6.95 11.34 -9.63
C ASP A 174 7.25 12.74 -9.06
N GLY A 175 7.11 12.91 -7.75
CA GLY A 175 7.32 14.17 -7.04
C GLY A 175 6.22 15.22 -7.33
N SER A 176 5.20 14.86 -8.08
CA SER A 176 4.04 15.71 -8.33
C SER A 176 2.97 15.46 -7.26
N SER A 177 3.13 16.06 -6.08
CA SER A 177 2.02 16.18 -5.13
C SER A 177 0.99 17.13 -5.74
N ILE A 178 -0.04 16.58 -6.37
CA ILE A 178 -1.21 17.36 -6.75
C ILE A 178 -2.01 17.56 -5.46
N CYS A 179 -1.86 18.72 -4.84
CA CYS A 179 -2.80 19.15 -3.81
C CYS A 179 -4.18 19.26 -4.48
N ALA A 180 -5.10 18.41 -4.06
CA ALA A 180 -6.50 18.45 -4.49
C ALA A 180 -7.29 19.34 -3.57
#